data_2ee51b8145e2518bed82b452fcd47f5a
#
_entry.id   2ee51b8145e2518bed82b452fcd47f5a
#
_cell.length_a   1.000
_cell.length_b   1.000
_cell.length_c   1.000
_cell.angle_alpha   90.00
_cell.angle_beta   90.00
_cell.angle_gamma   90.00
#
_symmetry.space_group_name_H-M   'P 1'
#
loop_
_entity.id
_entity.type
_entity.pdbx_description
1 polymer ?
#
loop_
_entity_poly.entity_id
_entity_poly.type
_entity_poly.pdbx_seq_one_letter_code
_entity_poly.pdbx_strand_id
1 'polypeptide(L)'
;QLEEVINRGELRVITLMGSTTYFQNAKGEGGFEYWLASAFAEYLGVELRMTPRESVSGAIIAIGGPLGDMAAAGLTVTPQRQKALRFSEPYYEVTQKLIYRNGSRRPRDIEDLAGGQLLVIPQSSHSERLEELKNEYPSLEWREASGLEMLDLMAMVDSGEVEYAIVDSISFQVDRGIYPRARGAFDISDPQPIAWAFPRHGDDSLVEAANRFLEEYAASGELDRLKKRSLIQTNEFNFAGSQLFMKRVSSRLPDYQEMFQEVAQKYGLEWQLLAAIAYQESHWDHKATSPTGVRGLMMLTLPTAKEMGIKNRLDP
;
A
#
# COMPACT_ATOMS: atom_id res chain seq x y z
N GLN A 1 6.64 7.42 -30.06
CA GLN A 1 5.99 7.52 -28.72
C GLN A 1 6.20 8.90 -28.10
N LEU A 2 7.44 9.40 -28.00
CA LEU A 2 7.70 10.74 -27.45
C LEU A 2 6.99 11.84 -28.25
N GLU A 3 7.07 11.81 -29.58
CA GLU A 3 6.42 12.77 -30.44
C GLU A 3 4.89 12.75 -30.30
N GLU A 4 4.28 11.58 -30.12
CA GLU A 4 2.85 11.42 -29.87
C GLU A 4 2.42 12.06 -28.54
N VAL A 5 3.23 11.87 -27.49
CA VAL A 5 3.00 12.49 -26.16
C VAL A 5 3.08 14.02 -26.26
N ILE A 6 4.13 14.54 -26.92
CA ILE A 6 4.33 15.99 -27.10
C ILE A 6 3.20 16.61 -27.94
N ASN A 7 2.87 15.98 -29.08
CA ASN A 7 1.82 16.48 -29.98
C ASN A 7 0.43 16.46 -29.33
N ARG A 8 0.19 15.48 -28.45
CA ARG A 8 -1.05 15.39 -27.68
C ARG A 8 -1.09 16.40 -26.52
N GLY A 9 0.07 16.84 -26.04
CA GLY A 9 0.20 17.71 -24.87
C GLY A 9 -0.09 17.04 -23.54
N GLU A 10 -0.11 15.71 -23.47
CA GLU A 10 -0.48 14.93 -22.30
C GLU A 10 0.38 13.67 -22.16
N LEU A 11 0.99 13.47 -20.99
CA LEU A 11 1.65 12.20 -20.58
C LEU A 11 0.66 11.37 -19.75
N ARG A 12 0.31 10.19 -20.25
CA ARG A 12 -0.62 9.26 -19.59
C ARG A 12 0.16 8.23 -18.81
N VAL A 13 -0.01 8.23 -17.50
CA VAL A 13 0.74 7.38 -16.59
C VAL A 13 -0.21 6.43 -15.86
N ILE A 14 0.02 5.14 -16.04
CA ILE A 14 -0.63 4.10 -15.25
C ILE A 14 0.05 4.02 -13.89
N THR A 15 -0.75 3.92 -12.83
CA THR A 15 -0.23 3.83 -11.46
C THR A 15 -1.06 2.89 -10.59
N LEU A 16 -0.60 2.66 -9.35
CA LEU A 16 -1.36 2.01 -8.29
C LEU A 16 -1.70 3.04 -7.21
N MET A 17 -2.84 2.85 -6.55
CA MET A 17 -3.14 3.63 -5.35
C MET A 17 -2.22 3.18 -4.22
N GLY A 18 -1.64 4.10 -3.48
CA GLY A 18 -0.77 3.78 -2.35
C GLY A 18 0.01 4.98 -1.85
N SER A 19 0.47 4.90 -0.60
CA SER A 19 1.23 5.98 0.08
C SER A 19 2.55 6.32 -0.62
N THR A 20 3.17 5.35 -1.28
CA THR A 20 4.44 5.49 -2.01
C THR A 20 4.26 5.70 -3.50
N THR A 21 3.09 5.45 -4.07
CA THR A 21 2.83 5.55 -5.50
C THR A 21 2.00 6.79 -5.82
N TYR A 22 0.69 6.70 -5.67
CA TYR A 22 -0.24 7.76 -5.98
C TYR A 22 -1.43 7.77 -5.03
N PHE A 23 -1.81 8.94 -4.56
CA PHE A 23 -3.01 9.16 -3.76
C PHE A 23 -3.63 10.52 -4.02
N GLN A 24 -4.93 10.63 -3.69
CA GLN A 24 -5.66 11.89 -3.67
C GLN A 24 -6.18 12.18 -2.27
N ASN A 25 -6.09 13.42 -1.83
CA ASN A 25 -6.64 13.89 -0.57
C ASN A 25 -7.20 15.32 -0.71
N ALA A 26 -7.72 15.90 0.38
CA ALA A 26 -8.28 17.25 0.38
C ALA A 26 -7.30 18.38 -0.01
N LYS A 27 -5.98 18.09 -0.01
CA LYS A 27 -4.93 19.05 -0.42
C LYS A 27 -4.46 18.83 -1.86
N GLY A 28 -4.98 17.81 -2.55
CA GLY A 28 -4.64 17.46 -3.92
C GLY A 28 -4.04 16.06 -4.06
N GLU A 29 -3.28 15.89 -5.12
CA GLU A 29 -2.63 14.63 -5.48
C GLU A 29 -1.23 14.53 -4.87
N GLY A 30 -0.77 13.30 -4.60
CA GLY A 30 0.53 13.05 -4.01
C GLY A 30 1.02 11.62 -4.19
N GLY A 31 2.18 11.34 -3.63
CA GLY A 31 2.91 10.08 -3.75
C GLY A 31 4.23 10.26 -4.47
N PHE A 32 5.23 9.43 -4.13
CA PHE A 32 6.55 9.55 -4.72
C PHE A 32 6.51 9.42 -6.26
N GLU A 33 5.78 8.42 -6.76
CA GLU A 33 5.65 8.19 -8.21
C GLU A 33 4.93 9.35 -8.90
N TYR A 34 3.89 9.89 -8.28
CA TYR A 34 3.18 11.05 -8.79
C TYR A 34 4.10 12.26 -8.92
N TRP A 35 4.88 12.59 -7.89
CA TRP A 35 5.77 13.76 -7.93
C TRP A 35 6.89 13.59 -8.94
N LEU A 36 7.48 12.36 -9.05
CA LEU A 36 8.52 12.09 -10.03
C LEU A 36 7.97 12.14 -11.46
N ALA A 37 6.78 11.58 -11.71
CA ALA A 37 6.10 11.65 -13.00
C ALA A 37 5.66 13.08 -13.36
N SER A 38 5.25 13.90 -12.34
CA SER A 38 4.95 15.32 -12.55
C SER A 38 6.17 16.09 -13.02
N ALA A 39 7.32 15.87 -12.40
CA ALA A 39 8.57 16.49 -12.82
C ALA A 39 8.98 16.06 -14.24
N PHE A 40 8.73 14.82 -14.62
CA PHE A 40 8.98 14.34 -15.98
C PHE A 40 8.02 14.96 -17.00
N ALA A 41 6.73 15.07 -16.69
CA ALA A 41 5.76 15.73 -17.56
C ALA A 41 6.11 17.22 -17.76
N GLU A 42 6.56 17.91 -16.69
CA GLU A 42 7.08 19.28 -16.75
C GLU A 42 8.34 19.38 -17.64
N TYR A 43 9.27 18.44 -17.50
CA TYR A 43 10.46 18.33 -18.36
C TYR A 43 10.11 18.17 -19.85
N LEU A 44 9.05 17.43 -20.16
CA LEU A 44 8.54 17.26 -21.53
C LEU A 44 7.68 18.45 -22.01
N GLY A 45 7.27 19.36 -21.12
CA GLY A 45 6.36 20.45 -21.43
C GLY A 45 4.93 20.02 -21.72
N VAL A 46 4.42 18.97 -21.06
CA VAL A 46 3.08 18.40 -21.24
C VAL A 46 2.34 18.27 -19.91
N GLU A 47 1.01 18.09 -19.96
CA GLU A 47 0.21 17.83 -18.79
C GLU A 47 0.37 16.36 -18.32
N LEU A 48 0.34 16.13 -17.00
CA LEU A 48 0.33 14.80 -16.42
C LEU A 48 -1.10 14.30 -16.23
N ARG A 49 -1.36 13.06 -16.67
CA ARG A 49 -2.60 12.35 -16.37
C ARG A 49 -2.31 11.00 -15.71
N MET A 50 -2.61 10.90 -14.42
CA MET A 50 -2.51 9.65 -13.68
C MET A 50 -3.77 8.80 -13.83
N THR A 51 -3.59 7.51 -14.07
CA THR A 51 -4.70 6.55 -14.20
C THR A 51 -4.45 5.34 -13.28
N PRO A 52 -5.04 5.33 -12.07
CA PRO A 52 -4.83 4.24 -11.12
C PRO A 52 -5.46 2.94 -11.59
N ARG A 53 -4.85 1.82 -11.18
CA ARG A 53 -5.32 0.45 -11.37
C ARG A 53 -5.40 -0.27 -10.02
N GLU A 54 -6.25 -1.28 -9.95
CA GLU A 54 -6.52 -2.04 -8.73
C GLU A 54 -5.46 -3.12 -8.44
N SER A 55 -4.62 -3.45 -9.42
CA SER A 55 -3.61 -4.50 -9.28
C SER A 55 -2.38 -4.27 -10.16
N VAL A 56 -1.26 -4.86 -9.76
CA VAL A 56 0.00 -4.84 -10.53
C VAL A 56 -0.21 -5.40 -11.94
N SER A 57 -0.92 -6.53 -12.08
CA SER A 57 -1.22 -7.10 -13.40
C SER A 57 -2.12 -6.19 -14.23
N GLY A 58 -3.11 -5.56 -13.62
CA GLY A 58 -3.95 -4.56 -14.28
C GLY A 58 -3.16 -3.35 -14.75
N ALA A 59 -2.16 -2.90 -13.97
CA ALA A 59 -1.26 -1.85 -14.38
C ALA A 59 -0.39 -2.27 -15.57
N ILE A 60 0.21 -3.45 -15.53
CA ILE A 60 1.06 -4.00 -16.61
C ILE A 60 0.27 -4.14 -17.92
N ILE A 61 -0.95 -4.67 -17.88
CA ILE A 61 -1.81 -4.86 -19.06
C ILE A 61 -2.21 -3.50 -19.69
N ALA A 62 -2.36 -2.46 -18.88
CA ALA A 62 -2.81 -1.15 -19.35
C ALA A 62 -1.70 -0.33 -20.03
N ILE A 63 -0.43 -0.72 -19.89
CA ILE A 63 0.72 -0.04 -20.52
C ILE A 63 0.67 -0.22 -22.05
N GLY A 64 0.85 0.87 -22.77
CA GLY A 64 0.83 0.86 -24.25
C GLY A 64 -0.56 0.84 -24.87
N GLY A 65 -1.61 0.82 -24.04
CA GLY A 65 -2.97 1.02 -24.46
C GLY A 65 -3.38 2.49 -24.55
N PRO A 66 -4.64 2.79 -24.85
CA PRO A 66 -5.13 4.16 -25.00
C PRO A 66 -5.08 4.98 -23.69
N LEU A 67 -4.84 4.34 -22.56
CA LEU A 67 -4.86 4.94 -21.22
C LEU A 67 -3.48 5.13 -20.60
N GLY A 68 -2.40 4.57 -21.19
CA GLY A 68 -1.09 4.64 -20.58
C GLY A 68 0.06 4.59 -21.58
N ASP A 69 0.86 5.63 -21.60
CA ASP A 69 2.12 5.71 -22.33
C ASP A 69 3.25 5.00 -21.54
N MET A 70 3.15 5.04 -20.22
CA MET A 70 4.08 4.38 -19.28
C MET A 70 3.37 4.03 -17.97
N ALA A 71 4.05 3.27 -17.12
CA ALA A 71 3.62 3.06 -15.73
C ALA A 71 4.65 3.59 -14.73
N ALA A 72 4.16 4.34 -13.74
CA ALA A 72 4.85 4.77 -12.53
C ALA A 72 4.06 4.22 -11.33
N ALA A 73 4.39 2.98 -10.95
CA ALA A 73 3.57 2.16 -10.05
C ALA A 73 4.43 1.36 -9.03
N GLY A 74 5.65 1.81 -8.76
CA GLY A 74 6.58 1.11 -7.87
C GLY A 74 6.97 -0.27 -8.39
N LEU A 75 7.09 -0.43 -9.70
CA LEU A 75 7.33 -1.74 -10.30
C LEU A 75 8.80 -2.17 -10.15
N THR A 76 9.00 -3.27 -9.44
CA THR A 76 10.31 -3.95 -9.38
C THR A 76 10.67 -4.50 -10.75
N VAL A 77 11.91 -4.28 -11.17
CA VAL A 77 12.45 -4.85 -12.40
C VAL A 77 12.78 -6.32 -12.15
N THR A 78 11.99 -7.22 -12.74
CA THR A 78 12.24 -8.67 -12.65
C THR A 78 12.52 -9.24 -14.05
N PRO A 79 13.27 -10.35 -14.16
CA PRO A 79 13.52 -11.01 -15.45
C PRO A 79 12.23 -11.41 -16.18
N GLN A 80 11.19 -11.76 -15.42
CA GLN A 80 9.90 -12.10 -16.01
C GLN A 80 9.21 -10.87 -16.63
N ARG A 81 9.22 -9.73 -15.94
CA ARG A 81 8.61 -8.48 -16.42
C ARG A 81 9.38 -7.89 -17.60
N GLN A 82 10.71 -8.02 -17.63
CA GLN A 82 11.55 -7.59 -18.76
C GLN A 82 11.25 -8.32 -20.07
N LYS A 83 10.63 -9.50 -20.04
CA LYS A 83 10.15 -10.17 -21.25
C LYS A 83 8.97 -9.46 -21.91
N ALA A 84 8.14 -8.78 -21.14
CA ALA A 84 6.90 -8.14 -21.57
C ALA A 84 7.01 -6.61 -21.67
N LEU A 85 7.92 -6.00 -20.91
CA LEU A 85 8.04 -4.55 -20.73
C LEU A 85 9.49 -4.10 -20.99
N ARG A 86 9.63 -2.82 -21.32
CA ARG A 86 10.89 -2.09 -21.18
C ARG A 86 10.86 -1.32 -19.88
N PHE A 87 12.03 -1.06 -19.31
CA PHE A 87 12.18 -0.28 -18.09
C PHE A 87 13.10 0.91 -18.31
N SER A 88 12.86 2.00 -17.59
CA SER A 88 13.83 3.09 -17.48
C SER A 88 15.05 2.66 -16.68
N GLU A 89 16.05 3.55 -16.60
CA GLU A 89 17.04 3.46 -15.53
C GLU A 89 16.34 3.48 -14.15
N PRO A 90 16.87 2.69 -13.18
CA PRO A 90 16.27 2.63 -11.84
C PRO A 90 16.42 3.96 -11.11
N TYR A 91 15.36 4.38 -10.44
CA TYR A 91 15.39 5.58 -9.59
C TYR A 91 15.30 5.25 -8.10
N TYR A 92 14.99 4.00 -7.73
CA TYR A 92 14.89 3.53 -6.35
C TYR A 92 15.33 2.07 -6.23
N GLU A 93 15.65 1.66 -4.99
CA GLU A 93 15.88 0.25 -4.65
C GLU A 93 15.05 -0.12 -3.42
N VAL A 94 14.46 -1.30 -3.43
CA VAL A 94 13.70 -1.84 -2.31
C VAL A 94 14.13 -3.26 -2.00
N THR A 95 14.05 -3.66 -0.74
CA THR A 95 14.09 -5.06 -0.34
C THR A 95 12.67 -5.56 -0.07
N GLN A 96 12.47 -6.86 -0.16
CA GLN A 96 11.23 -7.52 0.22
C GLN A 96 11.33 -7.93 1.68
N LYS A 97 10.55 -7.29 2.52
CA LYS A 97 10.62 -7.44 3.97
C LYS A 97 9.55 -8.37 4.49
N LEU A 98 9.98 -9.44 5.16
CA LEU A 98 9.09 -10.26 5.96
C LEU A 98 8.67 -9.49 7.20
N ILE A 99 7.36 -9.40 7.43
CA ILE A 99 6.78 -8.79 8.64
C ILE A 99 6.03 -9.83 9.46
N TYR A 100 6.02 -9.62 10.76
CA TYR A 100 5.37 -10.47 11.76
C TYR A 100 4.72 -9.61 12.85
N ARG A 101 3.80 -10.20 13.64
CA ARG A 101 3.15 -9.48 14.73
C ARG A 101 4.04 -9.41 15.97
N ASN A 102 4.22 -8.23 16.54
CA ASN A 102 4.89 -8.03 17.82
C ASN A 102 4.16 -8.81 18.94
N GLY A 103 4.90 -9.56 19.74
CA GLY A 103 4.35 -10.47 20.74
C GLY A 103 4.16 -11.92 20.26
N SER A 104 4.30 -12.20 18.95
CA SER A 104 4.42 -13.53 18.39
C SER A 104 5.90 -13.95 18.29
N ARG A 105 6.16 -15.25 18.02
CA ARG A 105 7.53 -15.71 17.75
C ARG A 105 8.08 -15.00 16.52
N ARG A 106 9.23 -14.32 16.68
CA ARG A 106 9.94 -13.68 15.56
C ARG A 106 10.60 -14.78 14.71
N PRO A 107 10.29 -14.90 13.42
CA PRO A 107 11.02 -15.79 12.52
C PRO A 107 12.45 -15.25 12.29
N ARG A 108 13.42 -16.15 12.18
CA ARG A 108 14.84 -15.83 12.01
C ARG A 108 15.32 -16.05 10.57
N ASP A 109 14.69 -17.01 9.90
CA ASP A 109 14.98 -17.43 8.54
C ASP A 109 13.71 -17.95 7.84
N ILE A 110 13.85 -18.39 6.59
CA ILE A 110 12.76 -18.91 5.78
C ILE A 110 12.20 -20.22 6.34
N GLU A 111 13.04 -21.04 6.98
CA GLU A 111 12.62 -22.33 7.53
C GLU A 111 11.64 -22.16 8.71
N ASP A 112 11.77 -21.07 9.46
CA ASP A 112 10.84 -20.71 10.55
C ASP A 112 9.41 -20.39 10.05
N LEU A 113 9.20 -20.23 8.74
CA LEU A 113 7.88 -19.96 8.15
C LEU A 113 7.08 -21.24 7.86
N ALA A 114 7.69 -22.42 7.98
CA ALA A 114 7.03 -23.69 7.72
C ALA A 114 5.82 -23.88 8.64
N GLY A 115 4.64 -24.12 8.03
CA GLY A 115 3.37 -24.28 8.74
C GLY A 115 2.72 -22.99 9.25
N GLY A 116 3.35 -21.82 9.06
CA GLY A 116 2.78 -20.52 9.38
C GLY A 116 1.85 -19.98 8.28
N GLN A 117 1.04 -18.98 8.65
CA GLN A 117 0.15 -18.32 7.69
C GLN A 117 0.87 -17.12 7.05
N LEU A 118 1.56 -17.37 5.94
CA LEU A 118 2.19 -16.33 5.12
C LEU A 118 1.22 -15.86 4.04
N LEU A 119 1.04 -14.56 3.93
CA LEU A 119 0.15 -13.94 2.95
C LEU A 119 0.93 -12.98 2.04
N VAL A 120 0.65 -13.04 0.73
CA VAL A 120 1.22 -12.14 -0.26
C VAL A 120 0.16 -11.71 -1.29
N ILE A 121 0.47 -10.64 -2.02
CA ILE A 121 -0.33 -10.17 -3.14
C ILE A 121 0.03 -11.02 -4.37
N PRO A 122 -0.96 -11.59 -5.09
CA PRO A 122 -0.72 -12.39 -6.27
C PRO A 122 -0.05 -11.58 -7.39
N GLN A 123 0.76 -12.25 -8.21
CA GLN A 123 1.46 -11.65 -9.35
C GLN A 123 2.36 -10.45 -8.98
N SER A 124 2.73 -10.35 -7.71
CA SER A 124 3.73 -9.40 -7.21
C SER A 124 5.14 -9.96 -7.34
N SER A 125 6.16 -9.11 -7.23
CA SER A 125 7.55 -9.56 -7.11
C SER A 125 7.79 -10.42 -5.86
N HIS A 126 6.95 -10.29 -4.84
CA HIS A 126 6.99 -11.11 -3.62
C HIS A 126 6.56 -12.56 -3.91
N SER A 127 5.49 -12.74 -4.65
CA SER A 127 5.03 -14.07 -5.09
C SER A 127 6.07 -14.72 -6.03
N GLU A 128 6.62 -13.97 -6.99
CA GLU A 128 7.73 -14.44 -7.84
C GLU A 128 8.94 -14.91 -7.00
N ARG A 129 9.32 -14.15 -5.96
CA ARG A 129 10.45 -14.50 -5.08
C ARG A 129 10.17 -15.73 -4.24
N LEU A 130 8.95 -15.91 -3.74
CA LEU A 130 8.58 -17.11 -2.99
C LEU A 130 8.62 -18.38 -3.86
N GLU A 131 8.22 -18.28 -5.12
CA GLU A 131 8.35 -19.39 -6.07
C GLU A 131 9.82 -19.79 -6.30
N GLU A 132 10.74 -18.82 -6.35
CA GLU A 132 12.17 -19.11 -6.42
C GLU A 132 12.65 -19.80 -5.14
N LEU A 133 12.31 -19.25 -3.95
CA LEU A 133 12.70 -19.78 -2.66
C LEU A 133 12.14 -21.18 -2.39
N LYS A 134 10.98 -21.52 -2.95
CA LYS A 134 10.38 -22.86 -2.80
C LYS A 134 11.25 -23.98 -3.36
N ASN A 135 12.10 -23.70 -4.35
CA ASN A 135 13.06 -24.67 -4.87
C ASN A 135 14.11 -25.05 -3.83
N GLU A 136 14.50 -24.10 -2.97
CA GLU A 136 15.48 -24.31 -1.90
C GLU A 136 14.79 -24.76 -0.60
N TYR A 137 13.58 -24.26 -0.34
CA TYR A 137 12.77 -24.53 0.86
C TYR A 137 11.42 -25.18 0.48
N PRO A 138 11.36 -26.47 0.17
CA PRO A 138 10.13 -27.13 -0.32
C PRO A 138 8.94 -27.09 0.63
N SER A 139 9.19 -26.93 1.94
CA SER A 139 8.17 -26.79 2.99
C SER A 139 7.57 -25.39 3.09
N LEU A 140 8.07 -24.42 2.32
CA LEU A 140 7.55 -23.06 2.30
C LEU A 140 6.18 -23.06 1.63
N GLU A 141 5.17 -22.56 2.34
CA GLU A 141 3.80 -22.43 1.87
C GLU A 141 3.31 -21.01 2.12
N TRP A 142 2.50 -20.50 1.21
CA TRP A 142 1.86 -19.19 1.33
C TRP A 142 0.47 -19.19 0.73
N ARG A 143 -0.30 -18.17 1.06
CA ARG A 143 -1.58 -17.87 0.43
C ARG A 143 -1.46 -16.56 -0.34
N GLU A 144 -2.20 -16.48 -1.42
CA GLU A 144 -2.36 -15.26 -2.21
C GLU A 144 -3.77 -14.70 -2.02
N ALA A 145 -3.88 -13.40 -1.86
CA ALA A 145 -5.18 -12.72 -1.77
C ALA A 145 -5.21 -11.50 -2.69
N SER A 146 -6.16 -11.52 -3.62
CA SER A 146 -6.41 -10.41 -4.55
C SER A 146 -7.18 -9.28 -3.88
N GLY A 147 -7.04 -8.06 -4.45
CA GLY A 147 -7.75 -6.88 -3.94
C GLY A 147 -7.19 -6.34 -2.64
N LEU A 148 -5.98 -6.75 -2.26
CA LEU A 148 -5.22 -6.23 -1.12
C LEU A 148 -4.07 -5.37 -1.61
N GLU A 149 -3.72 -4.37 -0.79
CA GLU A 149 -2.52 -3.54 -0.93
C GLU A 149 -1.52 -3.86 0.20
N MET A 150 -0.30 -3.36 0.11
CA MET A 150 0.73 -3.54 1.16
C MET A 150 0.23 -3.11 2.54
N LEU A 151 -0.56 -2.05 2.56
CA LEU A 151 -1.18 -1.51 3.77
C LEU A 151 -2.14 -2.50 4.42
N ASP A 152 -2.92 -3.22 3.62
CA ASP A 152 -3.84 -4.25 4.12
C ASP A 152 -3.08 -5.41 4.75
N LEU A 153 -1.97 -5.84 4.12
CA LEU A 153 -1.11 -6.88 4.68
C LEU A 153 -0.56 -6.46 6.04
N MET A 154 -0.10 -5.21 6.19
CA MET A 154 0.36 -4.68 7.47
C MET A 154 -0.75 -4.64 8.53
N ALA A 155 -1.97 -4.26 8.14
CA ALA A 155 -3.15 -4.27 9.02
C ALA A 155 -3.51 -5.67 9.51
N MET A 156 -3.48 -6.66 8.60
CA MET A 156 -3.80 -8.06 8.92
C MET A 156 -2.76 -8.69 9.84
N VAL A 157 -1.47 -8.35 9.67
CA VAL A 157 -0.42 -8.77 10.60
C VAL A 157 -0.58 -8.06 11.96
N ASP A 158 -0.85 -6.75 11.97
CA ASP A 158 -1.05 -6.00 13.22
C ASP A 158 -2.23 -6.53 14.02
N SER A 159 -3.35 -6.85 13.38
CA SER A 159 -4.53 -7.45 14.03
C SER A 159 -4.30 -8.90 14.47
N GLY A 160 -3.39 -9.63 13.82
CA GLY A 160 -3.13 -11.06 14.01
C GLY A 160 -4.07 -11.96 13.20
N GLU A 161 -4.69 -11.42 12.15
CA GLU A 161 -5.48 -12.19 11.20
C GLU A 161 -4.59 -13.10 10.33
N VAL A 162 -3.35 -12.63 10.04
CA VAL A 162 -2.29 -13.44 9.45
C VAL A 162 -1.04 -13.39 10.32
N GLU A 163 -0.26 -14.45 10.27
CA GLU A 163 0.95 -14.56 11.10
C GLU A 163 2.11 -13.80 10.46
N TYR A 164 2.26 -13.92 9.14
CA TYR A 164 3.32 -13.32 8.34
C TYR A 164 2.79 -12.71 7.05
N ALA A 165 3.45 -11.65 6.60
CA ALA A 165 3.26 -11.11 5.25
C ALA A 165 4.59 -10.57 4.70
N ILE A 166 4.64 -10.35 3.39
CA ILE A 166 5.79 -9.71 2.75
C ILE A 166 5.33 -8.39 2.17
N VAL A 167 6.11 -7.34 2.47
CA VAL A 167 5.87 -5.99 1.98
C VAL A 167 7.18 -5.37 1.51
N ASP A 168 7.11 -4.35 0.67
CA ASP A 168 8.30 -3.59 0.30
C ASP A 168 8.86 -2.83 1.50
N SER A 169 10.18 -2.77 1.60
CA SER A 169 10.88 -2.09 2.70
C SER A 169 10.49 -0.61 2.83
N ILE A 170 10.19 0.06 1.70
CA ILE A 170 9.75 1.46 1.70
C ILE A 170 8.31 1.58 2.23
N SER A 171 7.39 0.74 1.78
CA SER A 171 6.01 0.71 2.28
C SER A 171 5.99 0.42 3.78
N PHE A 172 6.80 -0.55 4.23
CA PHE A 172 6.96 -0.80 5.67
C PHE A 172 7.48 0.43 6.42
N GLN A 173 8.51 1.10 5.90
CA GLN A 173 9.09 2.28 6.57
C GLN A 173 8.10 3.44 6.68
N VAL A 174 7.31 3.65 5.64
CA VAL A 174 6.31 4.71 5.56
C VAL A 174 5.13 4.42 6.51
N ASP A 175 4.60 3.20 6.49
CA ASP A 175 3.31 2.89 7.10
C ASP A 175 3.43 2.23 8.50
N ARG A 176 4.64 1.86 8.96
CA ARG A 176 4.86 1.19 10.26
C ARG A 176 4.36 1.96 11.49
N GLY A 177 4.24 3.29 11.38
CA GLY A 177 3.71 4.12 12.45
C GLY A 177 2.22 3.89 12.70
N ILE A 178 1.47 3.43 11.68
CA ILE A 178 0.04 3.16 11.72
C ILE A 178 -0.23 1.79 12.34
N TYR A 179 0.67 0.84 12.06
CA TYR A 179 0.57 -0.55 12.49
C TYR A 179 1.72 -0.92 13.44
N PRO A 180 1.69 -0.43 14.69
CA PRO A 180 2.82 -0.54 15.61
C PRO A 180 3.13 -1.98 16.05
N ARG A 181 2.19 -2.92 15.85
CA ARG A 181 2.41 -4.34 16.13
C ARG A 181 3.00 -5.09 14.95
N ALA A 182 2.86 -4.59 13.71
CA ALA A 182 3.56 -5.15 12.56
C ALA A 182 5.05 -4.79 12.64
N ARG A 183 5.92 -5.78 12.76
CA ARG A 183 7.38 -5.64 12.91
C ARG A 183 8.10 -6.32 11.76
N GLY A 184 9.20 -5.72 11.30
CA GLY A 184 10.09 -6.36 10.36
C GLY A 184 10.90 -7.48 11.04
N ALA A 185 10.95 -8.64 10.40
CA ALA A 185 11.78 -9.78 10.82
C ALA A 185 13.15 -9.72 10.13
N PHE A 186 13.17 -9.91 8.81
CA PHE A 186 14.35 -9.88 7.95
C PHE A 186 13.92 -9.60 6.50
N ASP A 187 14.88 -9.39 5.62
CA ASP A 187 14.63 -9.21 4.19
C ASP A 187 14.80 -10.56 3.47
N ILE A 188 13.86 -10.92 2.60
CA ILE A 188 13.88 -12.18 1.82
C ILE A 188 14.52 -12.02 0.44
N SER A 189 14.90 -10.79 0.10
CA SER A 189 15.60 -10.48 -1.15
C SER A 189 16.77 -9.55 -0.92
N ASP A 190 17.73 -9.57 -1.82
CA ASP A 190 18.66 -8.46 -2.02
C ASP A 190 17.91 -7.21 -2.48
N PRO A 191 18.54 -6.01 -2.43
CA PRO A 191 17.98 -4.81 -3.01
C PRO A 191 17.60 -5.01 -4.48
N GLN A 192 16.37 -4.66 -4.82
CA GLN A 192 15.81 -4.80 -6.16
C GLN A 192 15.49 -3.44 -6.74
N PRO A 193 15.84 -3.18 -8.02
CA PRO A 193 15.59 -1.90 -8.64
C PRO A 193 14.11 -1.67 -8.92
N ILE A 194 13.65 -0.46 -8.64
CA ILE A 194 12.35 0.09 -9.05
C ILE A 194 12.57 1.03 -10.23
N ALA A 195 11.80 0.84 -11.28
CA ALA A 195 11.89 1.64 -12.50
C ALA A 195 10.51 1.86 -13.15
N TRP A 196 10.40 2.90 -13.94
CA TRP A 196 9.22 3.09 -14.78
C TRP A 196 9.16 2.04 -15.87
N ALA A 197 7.96 1.57 -16.16
CA ALA A 197 7.73 0.57 -17.18
C ALA A 197 7.05 1.16 -18.42
N PHE A 198 7.47 0.67 -19.57
CA PHE A 198 7.03 1.12 -20.89
C PHE A 198 6.60 -0.07 -21.77
N PRO A 199 5.81 0.15 -22.83
CA PRO A 199 5.44 -0.90 -23.76
C PRO A 199 6.67 -1.58 -24.35
N ARG A 200 6.63 -2.91 -24.49
CA ARG A 200 7.71 -3.66 -25.15
C ARG A 200 7.88 -3.31 -26.63
N HIS A 201 6.75 -2.97 -27.28
CA HIS A 201 6.66 -2.65 -28.70
C HIS A 201 6.58 -1.14 -28.92
N GLY A 202 7.09 -0.68 -30.05
CA GLY A 202 7.19 0.74 -30.40
C GLY A 202 8.64 1.23 -30.46
N ASP A 203 8.83 2.53 -30.61
CA ASP A 203 10.14 3.15 -30.57
C ASP A 203 10.62 3.37 -29.13
N ASP A 204 11.92 3.61 -28.95
CA ASP A 204 12.54 3.81 -27.63
C ASP A 204 12.55 5.29 -27.19
N SER A 205 11.98 6.20 -27.98
CA SER A 205 12.13 7.64 -27.78
C SER A 205 11.63 8.14 -26.42
N LEU A 206 10.53 7.56 -25.92
CA LEU A 206 9.98 7.95 -24.61
C LEU A 206 10.82 7.39 -23.44
N VAL A 207 11.29 6.15 -23.57
CA VAL A 207 12.21 5.53 -22.59
C VAL A 207 13.53 6.29 -22.52
N GLU A 208 14.10 6.65 -23.67
CA GLU A 208 15.34 7.43 -23.74
C GLU A 208 15.16 8.84 -23.15
N ALA A 209 14.01 9.47 -23.37
CA ALA A 209 13.69 10.75 -22.75
C ALA A 209 13.56 10.61 -21.23
N ALA A 210 12.91 9.55 -20.75
CA ALA A 210 12.80 9.25 -19.32
C ALA A 210 14.18 9.01 -18.69
N ASN A 211 15.07 8.26 -19.35
CA ASN A 211 16.41 8.00 -18.84
C ASN A 211 17.25 9.28 -18.75
N ARG A 212 17.22 10.14 -19.78
CA ARG A 212 17.89 11.44 -19.72
C ARG A 212 17.35 12.30 -18.57
N PHE A 213 16.04 12.39 -18.44
CA PHE A 213 15.42 13.11 -17.32
C PHE A 213 15.87 12.56 -15.96
N LEU A 214 15.84 11.24 -15.76
CA LEU A 214 16.22 10.62 -14.48
C LEU A 214 17.69 10.86 -14.15
N GLU A 215 18.60 10.79 -15.14
CA GLU A 215 20.01 11.11 -14.98
C GLU A 215 20.23 12.58 -14.57
N GLU A 216 19.61 13.52 -15.28
CA GLU A 216 19.69 14.96 -14.98
C GLU A 216 19.07 15.28 -13.62
N TYR A 217 17.91 14.68 -13.30
CA TYR A 217 17.17 14.88 -12.04
C TYR A 217 17.94 14.31 -10.84
N ALA A 218 18.61 13.18 -11.02
CA ALA A 218 19.50 12.61 -10.02
C ALA A 218 20.77 13.47 -9.83
N ALA A 219 21.41 13.90 -10.93
CA ALA A 219 22.61 14.73 -10.89
C ALA A 219 22.37 16.10 -10.22
N SER A 220 21.17 16.66 -10.36
CA SER A 220 20.76 17.92 -9.68
C SER A 220 20.53 17.77 -8.17
N GLY A 221 20.44 16.53 -7.66
CA GLY A 221 20.09 16.22 -6.28
C GLY A 221 18.59 16.29 -5.97
N GLU A 222 17.74 16.61 -6.95
CA GLU A 222 16.29 16.68 -6.76
C GLU A 222 15.67 15.32 -6.48
N LEU A 223 16.20 14.24 -7.07
CA LEU A 223 15.74 12.89 -6.80
C LEU A 223 15.90 12.52 -5.31
N ASP A 224 17.04 12.85 -4.70
CA ASP A 224 17.29 12.59 -3.28
C ASP A 224 16.43 13.47 -2.36
N ARG A 225 16.17 14.71 -2.77
CA ARG A 225 15.23 15.60 -2.06
C ARG A 225 13.81 15.04 -2.11
N LEU A 226 13.40 14.54 -3.27
CA LEU A 226 12.09 13.94 -3.46
C LEU A 226 11.93 12.67 -2.61
N LYS A 227 12.93 11.78 -2.59
CA LYS A 227 12.95 10.59 -1.70
C LYS A 227 12.78 10.97 -0.23
N LYS A 228 13.53 11.94 0.25
CA LYS A 228 13.42 12.44 1.63
C LYS A 228 12.05 13.05 1.92
N ARG A 229 11.55 13.88 1.01
CA ARG A 229 10.23 14.52 1.12
C ARG A 229 9.11 13.48 1.20
N SER A 230 9.15 12.44 0.38
CA SER A 230 8.11 11.39 0.36
C SER A 230 8.01 10.66 1.70
N LEU A 231 9.13 10.39 2.35
CA LEU A 231 9.18 9.76 3.68
C LEU A 231 8.62 10.66 4.80
N ILE A 232 8.79 11.99 4.69
CA ILE A 232 8.31 12.95 5.70
C ILE A 232 6.82 13.22 5.51
N GLN A 233 6.38 13.50 4.28
CA GLN A 233 4.98 13.86 4.02
C GLN A 233 4.00 12.72 4.29
N THR A 234 4.41 11.48 4.10
CA THR A 234 3.56 10.32 4.43
C THR A 234 3.35 10.20 5.94
N ASN A 235 4.30 10.65 6.76
CA ASN A 235 4.12 10.71 8.22
C ASN A 235 3.18 11.85 8.68
N GLU A 236 3.14 12.98 7.96
CA GLU A 236 2.25 14.12 8.29
C GLU A 236 0.81 13.90 7.83
N PHE A 237 0.62 13.13 6.75
CA PHE A 237 -0.69 12.76 6.21
C PHE A 237 -0.90 11.27 6.37
N ASN A 238 -1.76 10.91 7.28
CA ASN A 238 -2.22 9.54 7.51
C ASN A 238 -3.08 9.06 6.31
N PHE A 239 -2.44 9.05 5.10
CA PHE A 239 -3.06 8.56 3.87
C PHE A 239 -3.54 7.13 4.05
N ALA A 240 -2.69 6.31 4.63
CA ALA A 240 -3.00 4.94 4.97
C ALA A 240 -4.21 4.83 5.92
N GLY A 241 -4.27 5.71 6.95
CA GLY A 241 -5.45 5.81 7.80
C GLY A 241 -6.70 6.22 7.03
N SER A 242 -6.57 7.12 6.05
CA SER A 242 -7.71 7.55 5.22
C SER A 242 -8.21 6.46 4.26
N GLN A 243 -7.32 5.74 3.61
CA GLN A 243 -7.66 4.59 2.75
C GLN A 243 -8.31 3.47 3.57
N LEU A 244 -7.71 3.12 4.69
CA LEU A 244 -8.25 2.13 5.60
C LEU A 244 -9.61 2.55 6.16
N PHE A 245 -9.77 3.85 6.48
CA PHE A 245 -11.06 4.41 6.90
C PHE A 245 -12.11 4.23 5.80
N MET A 246 -11.81 4.66 4.56
CA MET A 246 -12.74 4.53 3.43
C MET A 246 -13.10 3.07 3.13
N LYS A 247 -12.13 2.17 3.19
CA LYS A 247 -12.37 0.73 3.05
C LYS A 247 -13.29 0.20 4.14
N ARG A 248 -13.10 0.63 5.39
CA ARG A 248 -13.95 0.24 6.52
C ARG A 248 -15.33 0.90 6.49
N VAL A 249 -15.44 2.11 5.95
CA VAL A 249 -16.76 2.74 5.66
C VAL A 249 -17.58 1.83 4.74
N SER A 250 -16.98 1.20 3.75
CA SER A 250 -17.69 0.32 2.83
C SER A 250 -17.92 -1.10 3.37
N SER A 251 -17.00 -1.61 4.22
CA SER A 251 -16.99 -3.03 4.62
C SER A 251 -17.48 -3.29 6.05
N ARG A 252 -17.39 -2.33 6.96
CA ARG A 252 -17.76 -2.52 8.39
C ARG A 252 -18.85 -1.60 8.87
N LEU A 253 -18.85 -0.32 8.46
CA LEU A 253 -19.84 0.65 8.90
C LEU A 253 -21.27 0.22 8.59
N PRO A 254 -21.59 -0.40 7.43
CA PRO A 254 -22.96 -0.84 7.13
C PRO A 254 -23.57 -1.77 8.20
N ASP A 255 -22.76 -2.62 8.83
CA ASP A 255 -23.20 -3.56 9.86
C ASP A 255 -23.69 -2.86 11.14
N TYR A 256 -23.30 -1.60 11.36
CA TYR A 256 -23.61 -0.82 12.57
C TYR A 256 -24.39 0.46 12.30
N GLN A 257 -24.56 0.85 11.04
CA GLN A 257 -25.11 2.16 10.67
C GLN A 257 -26.53 2.35 11.20
N GLU A 258 -27.39 1.36 11.05
CA GLU A 258 -28.78 1.42 11.55
C GLU A 258 -28.80 1.60 13.07
N MET A 259 -28.00 0.84 13.81
CA MET A 259 -27.86 0.95 15.27
C MET A 259 -27.38 2.35 15.69
N PHE A 260 -26.38 2.91 15.00
CA PHE A 260 -25.92 4.29 15.28
C PHE A 260 -27.02 5.32 15.02
N GLN A 261 -27.82 5.16 13.96
CA GLN A 261 -28.95 6.05 13.65
C GLN A 261 -30.06 5.97 14.70
N GLU A 262 -30.45 4.76 15.11
CA GLU A 262 -31.48 4.57 16.16
C GLU A 262 -31.05 5.18 17.49
N VAL A 263 -29.82 4.91 17.93
CA VAL A 263 -29.30 5.46 19.19
C VAL A 263 -29.19 6.98 19.13
N ALA A 264 -28.66 7.51 18.04
CA ALA A 264 -28.51 8.95 17.83
C ALA A 264 -29.87 9.66 17.87
N GLN A 265 -30.89 9.13 17.20
CA GLN A 265 -32.23 9.65 17.22
C GLN A 265 -32.82 9.68 18.64
N LYS A 266 -32.62 8.61 19.40
CA LYS A 266 -33.11 8.50 20.79
C LYS A 266 -32.51 9.57 21.72
N TYR A 267 -31.26 9.95 21.52
CA TYR A 267 -30.53 10.87 22.40
C TYR A 267 -30.31 12.26 21.79
N GLY A 268 -30.87 12.55 20.62
CA GLY A 268 -30.72 13.85 19.94
C GLY A 268 -29.28 14.14 19.48
N LEU A 269 -28.55 13.11 19.08
CA LEU A 269 -27.17 13.20 18.60
C LEU A 269 -27.10 13.01 17.08
N GLU A 270 -25.99 13.40 16.50
CA GLU A 270 -25.67 13.04 15.12
C GLU A 270 -25.07 11.61 15.06
N TRP A 271 -25.66 10.71 14.27
CA TRP A 271 -25.20 9.33 14.19
C TRP A 271 -23.75 9.21 13.69
N GLN A 272 -23.31 10.13 12.82
CA GLN A 272 -21.93 10.20 12.32
C GLN A 272 -20.93 10.45 13.45
N LEU A 273 -21.31 11.20 14.49
CA LEU A 273 -20.49 11.41 15.68
C LEU A 273 -20.28 10.09 16.45
N LEU A 274 -21.35 9.33 16.67
CA LEU A 274 -21.25 8.02 17.34
C LEU A 274 -20.40 7.04 16.51
N ALA A 275 -20.61 7.01 15.20
CA ALA A 275 -19.82 6.20 14.29
C ALA A 275 -18.33 6.60 14.30
N ALA A 276 -18.04 7.90 14.33
CA ALA A 276 -16.64 8.39 14.39
C ALA A 276 -15.95 8.01 15.70
N ILE A 277 -16.65 8.10 16.83
CA ILE A 277 -16.13 7.65 18.15
C ILE A 277 -15.86 6.15 18.11
N ALA A 278 -16.81 5.33 17.66
CA ALA A 278 -16.62 3.88 17.54
C ALA A 278 -15.47 3.51 16.58
N TYR A 279 -15.29 4.28 15.51
CA TYR A 279 -14.13 4.10 14.62
C TYR A 279 -12.81 4.40 15.34
N GLN A 280 -12.74 5.48 16.08
CA GLN A 280 -11.53 5.86 16.83
C GLN A 280 -11.19 4.82 17.90
N GLU A 281 -12.18 4.22 18.53
CA GLU A 281 -12.01 3.23 19.61
C GLU A 281 -11.61 1.85 19.06
N SER A 282 -12.36 1.30 18.11
CA SER A 282 -12.23 -0.09 17.66
C SER A 282 -12.05 -0.27 16.15
N HIS A 283 -12.12 0.82 15.39
CA HIS A 283 -12.23 0.75 13.92
C HIS A 283 -13.48 -0.05 13.45
N TRP A 284 -14.58 0.07 14.19
CA TRP A 284 -15.81 -0.71 14.01
C TRP A 284 -15.61 -2.23 14.13
N ASP A 285 -14.79 -2.67 15.06
CA ASP A 285 -14.62 -4.08 15.40
C ASP A 285 -15.19 -4.34 16.80
N HIS A 286 -16.41 -4.92 16.87
CA HIS A 286 -17.02 -5.25 18.15
C HIS A 286 -16.28 -6.32 18.95
N LYS A 287 -15.35 -7.09 18.32
CA LYS A 287 -14.50 -8.09 18.98
C LYS A 287 -13.16 -7.51 19.45
N ALA A 288 -12.91 -6.22 19.22
CA ALA A 288 -11.67 -5.58 19.61
C ALA A 288 -11.36 -5.78 21.10
N THR A 289 -10.11 -6.07 21.40
CA THR A 289 -9.59 -6.22 22.76
C THR A 289 -8.20 -5.61 22.84
N SER A 290 -7.99 -4.67 23.77
CA SER A 290 -6.68 -4.06 24.00
C SER A 290 -5.84 -4.85 25.00
N PRO A 291 -4.50 -4.66 25.03
CA PRO A 291 -3.64 -5.21 26.06
C PRO A 291 -4.01 -4.76 27.48
N THR A 292 -4.64 -3.59 27.62
CA THR A 292 -5.10 -3.02 28.89
C THR A 292 -6.47 -3.54 29.32
N GLY A 293 -7.09 -4.42 28.51
CA GLY A 293 -8.34 -5.11 28.87
C GLY A 293 -9.62 -4.34 28.53
N VAL A 294 -9.57 -3.23 27.78
CA VAL A 294 -10.78 -2.61 27.21
C VAL A 294 -11.25 -3.43 26.01
N ARG A 295 -12.59 -3.50 25.80
CA ARG A 295 -13.20 -4.40 24.81
C ARG A 295 -14.41 -3.81 24.12
N GLY A 296 -14.68 -4.35 22.93
CA GLY A 296 -15.90 -4.14 22.17
C GLY A 296 -15.85 -2.92 21.25
N LEU A 297 -16.99 -2.63 20.62
CA LEU A 297 -17.14 -1.57 19.63
C LEU A 297 -16.69 -0.19 20.17
N MET A 298 -16.99 0.11 21.42
CA MET A 298 -16.66 1.37 22.11
C MET A 298 -15.49 1.22 23.11
N MET A 299 -14.74 0.11 23.07
CA MET A 299 -13.56 -0.15 23.91
C MET A 299 -13.78 0.13 25.41
N LEU A 300 -14.84 -0.41 25.98
CA LEU A 300 -15.23 -0.13 27.35
C LEU A 300 -14.32 -0.85 28.37
N THR A 301 -14.01 -0.14 29.46
CA THR A 301 -13.38 -0.76 30.65
C THR A 301 -14.38 -1.65 31.38
N LEU A 302 -13.89 -2.56 32.21
CA LEU A 302 -14.80 -3.40 33.06
C LEU A 302 -15.59 -2.58 34.09
N PRO A 303 -14.97 -1.57 34.77
CA PRO A 303 -15.74 -0.68 35.67
C PRO A 303 -16.86 0.07 34.95
N THR A 304 -16.56 0.72 33.81
CA THR A 304 -17.56 1.47 33.03
C THR A 304 -18.71 0.57 32.58
N ALA A 305 -18.41 -0.64 32.08
CA ALA A 305 -19.43 -1.59 31.66
C ALA A 305 -20.36 -2.01 32.82
N LYS A 306 -19.77 -2.23 34.01
CA LYS A 306 -20.56 -2.56 35.22
C LYS A 306 -21.46 -1.41 35.65
N GLU A 307 -20.93 -0.17 35.65
CA GLU A 307 -21.69 1.04 35.97
C GLU A 307 -22.87 1.24 35.01
N MET A 308 -22.66 0.96 33.73
CA MET A 308 -23.69 1.05 32.68
C MET A 308 -24.61 -0.19 32.59
N GLY A 309 -24.41 -1.20 33.44
CA GLY A 309 -25.19 -2.44 33.42
C GLY A 309 -24.93 -3.37 32.22
N ILE A 310 -23.84 -3.17 31.51
CA ILE A 310 -23.45 -3.95 30.31
C ILE A 310 -22.85 -5.27 30.78
N LYS A 311 -23.47 -6.38 30.42
CA LYS A 311 -23.01 -7.74 30.78
C LYS A 311 -21.94 -8.27 29.82
N ASN A 312 -22.09 -7.98 28.54
CA ASN A 312 -21.15 -8.43 27.49
C ASN A 312 -20.63 -7.22 26.70
N ARG A 313 -19.36 -6.88 26.86
CA ARG A 313 -18.72 -5.75 26.17
C ARG A 313 -18.41 -6.00 24.69
N LEU A 314 -18.54 -7.25 24.23
CA LEU A 314 -18.35 -7.64 22.83
C LEU A 314 -19.66 -7.67 22.03
N ASP A 315 -20.78 -7.40 22.70
CA ASP A 315 -22.08 -7.21 22.08
C ASP A 315 -22.19 -5.76 21.64
N PRO A 316 -22.39 -5.47 20.33
CA PRO A 316 -22.38 -4.12 19.79
C PRO A 316 -23.51 -3.24 20.29
#